data_538a443e54a65727d5d95c264eb16742
#
_entry.id   538a443e54a65727d5d95c264eb16742
#
_cell.length_a   1.000
_cell.length_b   1.000
_cell.length_c   1.000
_cell.angle_alpha   90.00
_cell.angle_beta   90.00
_cell.angle_gamma   90.00
#
_symmetry.space_group_name_H-M   'P 1'
#
loop_
_entity.id
_entity.type
_entity.pdbx_description
1 polymer ?
#
loop_
_entity_poly.entity_id
_entity_poly.type
_entity_poly.pdbx_seq_one_letter_code
_entity_poly.pdbx_strand_id
1 'polypeptide(L)'
;HDGDTMTVAPMGDVRTPLKIRLYGIDAPELEQKGGPQSRDHLLSLVRPGQDVEVIKMSTDKYGRTVALVATDRVLNADMLEAGQAWAYPAFCNAPFCNGWKKLEQDAKEARRGLWSRKNPTPPWKWR
;
A
#
# COMPACT_ATOMS: atom_id res chain seq x y z
N HIS A 1 -4.64 10.00 -5.19
CA HIS A 1 -4.27 9.22 -4.00
C HIS A 1 -2.78 8.90 -4.01
N ASP A 2 -2.24 8.59 -2.85
CA ASP A 2 -0.86 8.11 -2.71
C ASP A 2 -0.78 6.58 -2.94
N GLY A 3 0.39 5.98 -2.66
CA GLY A 3 0.66 4.59 -2.95
C GLY A 3 0.04 3.57 -1.99
N ASP A 4 -0.76 4.00 -1.02
CA ASP A 4 -1.45 3.09 -0.10
C ASP A 4 -2.96 3.31 -0.06
N THR A 5 -3.52 4.04 -1.02
CA THR A 5 -4.95 4.33 -1.11
C THR A 5 -5.44 4.10 -2.52
N MET A 6 -6.58 3.44 -2.65
CA MET A 6 -7.21 3.23 -3.94
C MET A 6 -8.73 3.28 -3.82
N THR A 7 -9.40 3.46 -4.94
CA THR A 7 -10.86 3.51 -5.00
C THR A 7 -11.35 2.33 -5.83
N VAL A 8 -12.33 1.62 -5.31
CA VAL A 8 -12.97 0.48 -5.99
C VAL A 8 -14.46 0.72 -6.11
N ALA A 9 -15.09 0.10 -7.11
CA ALA A 9 -16.53 0.16 -7.30
C ALA A 9 -17.11 -1.21 -6.91
N PRO A 10 -17.82 -1.31 -5.77
CA PRO A 10 -18.37 -2.59 -5.33
C PRO A 10 -19.31 -3.16 -6.40
N MET A 11 -19.11 -4.43 -6.76
CA MET A 11 -19.96 -5.14 -7.74
C MET A 11 -20.18 -4.36 -9.05
N GLY A 12 -19.19 -3.54 -9.45
CA GLY A 12 -19.29 -2.73 -10.66
C GLY A 12 -20.13 -1.47 -10.53
N ASP A 13 -20.63 -1.14 -9.33
CA ASP A 13 -21.44 0.05 -9.12
C ASP A 13 -20.53 1.27 -8.95
N VAL A 14 -20.28 1.95 -10.08
CA VAL A 14 -19.39 3.12 -10.11
C VAL A 14 -20.01 4.35 -9.42
N ARG A 15 -21.29 4.30 -9.05
CA ARG A 15 -21.96 5.42 -8.37
C ARG A 15 -21.68 5.45 -6.87
N THR A 16 -21.20 4.33 -6.30
CA THR A 16 -20.87 4.24 -4.88
C THR A 16 -19.44 3.77 -4.70
N PRO A 17 -18.45 4.60 -5.07
CA PRO A 17 -17.05 4.22 -4.94
C PRO A 17 -16.67 4.03 -3.47
N LEU A 18 -15.86 3.01 -3.22
CA LEU A 18 -15.35 2.71 -1.89
C LEU A 18 -13.86 3.05 -1.85
N LYS A 19 -13.48 3.91 -0.92
CA LYS A 19 -12.07 4.26 -0.72
C LYS A 19 -11.42 3.23 0.19
N ILE A 20 -10.35 2.63 -0.27
CA ILE A 20 -9.61 1.58 0.44
C ILE A 20 -8.26 2.14 0.87
N ARG A 21 -7.95 1.97 2.16
CA ARG A 21 -6.61 2.16 2.72
C ARG A 21 -5.96 0.78 2.81
N LEU A 22 -4.81 0.62 2.18
CA LEU A 22 -4.12 -0.68 2.19
C LEU A 22 -3.61 -0.99 3.59
N TYR A 23 -4.02 -2.14 4.14
CA TYR A 23 -3.69 -2.57 5.49
C TYR A 23 -2.19 -2.81 5.65
N GLY A 24 -1.66 -2.36 6.78
CA GLY A 24 -0.34 -2.77 7.27
C GLY A 24 0.85 -2.11 6.60
N ILE A 25 0.63 -1.24 5.62
CA ILE A 25 1.70 -0.52 4.93
C ILE A 25 1.48 0.98 5.02
N ASP A 26 2.55 1.74 4.82
CA ASP A 26 2.49 3.20 4.75
C ASP A 26 3.37 3.66 3.60
N ALA A 27 2.77 4.32 2.64
CA ALA A 27 3.47 4.84 1.46
C ALA A 27 3.79 6.32 1.63
N PRO A 28 4.83 6.83 0.94
CA PRO A 28 5.12 8.27 0.99
C PRO A 28 3.92 9.08 0.51
N GLU A 29 3.66 10.21 1.15
CA GLU A 29 2.67 11.17 0.69
C GLU A 29 3.04 11.66 -0.71
N LEU A 30 2.04 12.09 -1.51
CA LEU A 30 2.29 12.52 -2.89
C LEU A 30 3.33 13.63 -2.96
N GLU A 31 3.34 14.53 -2.00
CA GLU A 31 4.25 15.67 -1.95
C GLU A 31 5.61 15.30 -1.35
N GLN A 32 5.70 14.13 -0.74
CA GLN A 32 6.94 13.62 -0.20
C GLN A 32 7.78 13.03 -1.33
N LYS A 33 9.10 13.12 -1.19
CA LYS A 33 10.01 12.49 -2.14
C LYS A 33 9.75 10.98 -2.19
N GLY A 34 9.56 10.47 -3.40
CA GLY A 34 9.17 9.08 -3.63
C GLY A 34 7.67 8.85 -3.70
N GLY A 35 6.85 9.85 -3.35
CA GLY A 35 5.39 9.73 -3.37
C GLY A 35 4.82 9.43 -4.75
N PRO A 36 5.16 10.23 -5.78
CA PRO A 36 4.67 9.96 -7.13
C PRO A 36 5.07 8.58 -7.66
N GLN A 37 6.29 8.15 -7.40
CA GLN A 37 6.78 6.83 -7.83
C GLN A 37 6.02 5.70 -7.14
N SER A 38 5.74 5.84 -5.86
CA SER A 38 4.95 4.87 -5.10
C SER A 38 3.53 4.77 -5.64
N ARG A 39 2.87 5.91 -5.85
CA ARG A 39 1.54 5.95 -6.46
C ARG A 39 1.53 5.28 -7.83
N ASP A 40 2.49 5.62 -8.69
CA ASP A 40 2.55 5.09 -10.04
C ASP A 40 2.77 3.56 -10.01
N HIS A 41 3.55 3.07 -9.06
CA HIS A 41 3.73 1.63 -8.91
C HIS A 41 2.43 0.94 -8.55
N LEU A 42 1.67 1.47 -7.58
CA LEU A 42 0.36 0.91 -7.23
C LEU A 42 -0.57 0.88 -8.45
N LEU A 43 -0.61 1.98 -9.20
CA LEU A 43 -1.44 2.06 -10.41
C LEU A 43 -1.00 1.06 -11.49
N SER A 44 0.27 0.67 -11.50
CA SER A 44 0.77 -0.32 -12.46
C SER A 44 0.36 -1.75 -12.12
N LEU A 45 -0.04 -2.01 -10.86
CA LEU A 45 -0.40 -3.35 -10.40
C LEU A 45 -1.82 -3.75 -10.76
N VAL A 46 -2.67 -2.79 -11.09
CA VAL A 46 -4.07 -3.03 -11.40
C VAL A 46 -4.54 -2.05 -12.47
N ARG A 47 -5.26 -2.57 -13.48
CA ARG A 47 -5.79 -1.73 -14.56
C ARG A 47 -7.13 -1.13 -14.16
N PRO A 48 -7.48 0.06 -14.66
CA PRO A 48 -8.85 0.57 -14.49
C PRO A 48 -9.87 -0.45 -14.98
N GLY A 49 -10.90 -0.70 -14.18
CA GLY A 49 -11.94 -1.68 -14.51
C GLY A 49 -11.60 -3.13 -14.22
N GLN A 50 -10.37 -3.42 -13.80
CA GLN A 50 -9.98 -4.77 -13.42
C GLN A 50 -10.65 -5.16 -12.10
N ASP A 51 -11.12 -6.41 -12.02
CA ASP A 51 -11.68 -6.93 -10.78
C ASP A 51 -10.58 -7.17 -9.76
N VAL A 52 -10.88 -6.82 -8.52
CA VAL A 52 -9.99 -7.07 -7.37
C VAL A 52 -10.80 -7.70 -6.25
N GLU A 53 -10.13 -8.50 -5.42
CA GLU A 53 -10.70 -9.01 -4.19
C GLU A 53 -10.31 -8.07 -3.05
N VAL A 54 -11.28 -7.66 -2.24
CA VAL A 54 -11.06 -6.80 -1.07
C VAL A 54 -11.36 -7.61 0.18
N ILE A 55 -10.36 -7.79 1.03
CA ILE A 55 -10.51 -8.50 2.30
C ILE A 55 -10.42 -7.45 3.41
N LYS A 56 -11.57 -7.07 3.94
CA LYS A 56 -11.65 -6.03 4.98
C LYS A 56 -10.98 -6.51 6.27
N MET A 57 -10.08 -5.69 6.81
CA MET A 57 -9.43 -5.92 8.10
C MET A 57 -10.04 -5.06 9.20
N SER A 58 -10.34 -3.79 8.89
CA SER A 58 -10.88 -2.85 9.87
C SER A 58 -11.46 -1.62 9.15
N THR A 59 -11.95 -0.67 9.93
CA THR A 59 -12.34 0.67 9.46
C THR A 59 -11.52 1.67 10.25
N ASP A 60 -10.94 2.65 9.57
CA ASP A 60 -10.14 3.65 10.27
C ASP A 60 -11.03 4.77 10.86
N LYS A 61 -10.39 5.69 11.58
CA LYS A 61 -11.10 6.78 12.24
C LYS A 61 -11.75 7.78 11.28
N TYR A 62 -11.39 7.73 9.99
CA TYR A 62 -11.97 8.57 8.95
C TYR A 62 -13.07 7.84 8.18
N GLY A 63 -13.43 6.63 8.58
CA GLY A 63 -14.46 5.84 7.92
C GLY A 63 -13.99 5.08 6.69
N ARG A 64 -12.68 5.08 6.38
CA ARG A 64 -12.16 4.31 5.25
C ARG A 64 -12.10 2.83 5.60
N THR A 65 -12.38 1.99 4.61
CA THR A 65 -12.14 0.55 4.74
C THR A 65 -10.63 0.30 4.68
N VAL A 66 -10.10 -0.39 5.68
CA VAL A 66 -8.71 -0.82 5.72
C VAL A 66 -8.66 -2.28 5.36
N ALA A 67 -7.96 -2.65 4.29
CA ALA A 67 -8.12 -3.97 3.70
C ALA A 67 -6.85 -4.49 3.01
N LEU A 68 -6.84 -5.81 2.82
CA LEU A 68 -5.99 -6.44 1.81
C LEU A 68 -6.69 -6.31 0.47
N VAL A 69 -5.95 -6.02 -0.58
CA VAL A 69 -6.47 -5.98 -1.95
C VAL A 69 -5.64 -6.94 -2.80
N ALA A 70 -6.32 -7.83 -3.50
CA ALA A 70 -5.64 -8.85 -4.28
C ALA A 70 -6.20 -8.95 -5.70
N THR A 71 -5.29 -9.18 -6.64
CA THR A 71 -5.58 -9.71 -7.96
C THR A 71 -5.15 -11.19 -7.91
N ASP A 72 -4.21 -11.62 -8.71
CA ASP A 72 -3.50 -12.90 -8.51
C ASP A 72 -2.45 -12.79 -7.38
N ARG A 73 -2.15 -11.58 -6.93
CA ARG A 73 -1.19 -11.27 -5.86
C ARG A 73 -1.82 -10.26 -4.90
N VAL A 74 -1.30 -10.23 -3.67
CA VAL A 74 -1.72 -9.25 -2.66
C VAL A 74 -0.95 -7.95 -2.92
N LEU A 75 -1.67 -6.90 -3.29
CA LEU A 75 -1.05 -5.61 -3.67
C LEU A 75 -0.28 -4.97 -2.51
N ASN A 76 -0.80 -5.13 -1.28
CA ASN A 76 -0.12 -4.65 -0.07
C ASN A 76 1.32 -5.18 0.00
N ALA A 77 1.47 -6.49 -0.16
CA ALA A 77 2.77 -7.14 -0.13
C ALA A 77 3.64 -6.75 -1.32
N ASP A 78 3.04 -6.61 -2.50
CA ASP A 78 3.76 -6.17 -3.70
C ASP A 78 4.39 -4.80 -3.52
N MET A 79 3.70 -3.88 -2.86
CA MET A 79 4.24 -2.55 -2.59
C MET A 79 5.48 -2.62 -1.70
N LEU A 80 5.49 -3.52 -0.72
CA LEU A 80 6.67 -3.73 0.14
C LEU A 80 7.82 -4.37 -0.64
N GLU A 81 7.51 -5.40 -1.41
CA GLU A 81 8.52 -6.12 -2.19
C GLU A 81 9.19 -5.22 -3.21
N ALA A 82 8.44 -4.31 -3.81
CA ALA A 82 8.97 -3.35 -4.78
C ALA A 82 9.72 -2.18 -4.13
N GLY A 83 9.72 -2.09 -2.80
CA GLY A 83 10.37 -0.99 -2.09
C GLY A 83 9.60 0.32 -2.19
N GLN A 84 8.28 0.27 -2.39
CA GLN A 84 7.46 1.47 -2.59
C GLN A 84 6.62 1.85 -1.38
N ALA A 85 6.76 1.12 -0.28
CA ALA A 85 6.06 1.41 0.97
C ALA A 85 6.85 0.85 2.14
N TRP A 86 6.58 1.37 3.33
CA TRP A 86 7.07 0.82 4.60
C TRP A 86 6.05 -0.18 5.15
N ALA A 87 6.53 -1.26 5.77
CA ALA A 87 5.71 -2.02 6.70
C ALA A 87 5.40 -1.08 7.88
N TYR A 88 4.13 -1.03 8.30
CA TYR A 88 3.70 -0.08 9.33
C TYR A 88 3.49 -0.81 10.66
N PRO A 89 4.51 -0.87 11.53
CA PRO A 89 4.43 -1.72 12.74
C PRO A 89 3.27 -1.39 13.65
N ALA A 90 2.90 -0.11 13.75
CA ALA A 90 1.82 0.33 14.61
C ALA A 90 0.45 -0.20 14.17
N PHE A 91 0.29 -0.56 12.90
CA PHE A 91 -0.99 -0.94 12.31
C PHE A 91 -0.91 -2.25 11.53
N CYS A 92 0.09 -3.09 11.80
CA CYS A 92 0.18 -4.41 11.21
C CYS A 92 0.41 -5.43 12.33
N ASN A 93 -0.67 -6.08 12.76
CA ASN A 93 -0.64 -7.02 13.88
C ASN A 93 -1.21 -8.39 13.53
N ALA A 94 -1.43 -8.66 12.26
CA ALA A 94 -1.84 -9.98 11.78
C ALA A 94 -0.63 -10.92 11.68
N PRO A 95 -0.85 -12.25 11.65
CA PRO A 95 0.26 -13.21 11.57
C PRO A 95 1.18 -13.00 10.37
N PHE A 96 0.63 -12.61 9.20
CA PHE A 96 1.43 -12.40 8.00
C PHE A 96 2.35 -11.17 8.09
N CYS A 97 2.19 -10.31 9.09
CA CYS A 97 3.01 -9.09 9.21
C CYS A 97 4.49 -9.40 9.41
N ASN A 98 4.84 -10.55 10.00
CA ASN A 98 6.23 -10.97 10.13
C ASN A 98 6.85 -11.23 8.75
N GLY A 99 6.11 -11.89 7.86
CA GLY A 99 6.55 -12.10 6.48
C GLY A 99 6.69 -10.79 5.72
N TRP A 100 5.82 -9.82 5.98
CA TRP A 100 5.88 -8.51 5.35
C TRP A 100 7.11 -7.71 5.78
N LYS A 101 7.52 -7.83 7.04
CA LYS A 101 8.79 -7.24 7.50
C LYS A 101 9.97 -7.80 6.73
N LYS A 102 9.92 -9.10 6.42
CA LYS A 102 10.95 -9.76 5.63
C LYS A 102 10.98 -9.22 4.21
N LEU A 103 9.81 -9.01 3.58
CA LEU A 103 9.72 -8.40 2.25
C LEU A 103 10.35 -7.01 2.23
N GLU A 104 10.05 -6.19 3.24
CA GLU A 104 10.65 -4.87 3.38
C GLU A 104 12.16 -4.96 3.51
N GLN A 105 12.65 -5.87 4.36
CA GLN A 105 14.08 -6.05 4.57
C GLN A 105 14.78 -6.48 3.28
N ASP A 106 14.18 -7.40 2.52
CA ASP A 106 14.72 -7.85 1.25
C ASP A 106 14.79 -6.70 0.23
N ALA A 107 13.76 -5.84 0.20
CA ALA A 107 13.74 -4.67 -0.67
C ALA A 107 14.85 -3.68 -0.29
N LYS A 108 15.07 -3.48 1.01
CA LYS A 108 16.16 -2.62 1.51
C LYS A 108 17.53 -3.14 1.08
N GLU A 109 17.76 -4.43 1.24
CA GLU A 109 19.03 -5.06 0.88
C GLU A 109 19.27 -4.98 -0.64
N ALA A 110 18.21 -5.13 -1.43
CA ALA A 110 18.29 -5.02 -2.89
C ALA A 110 18.26 -3.57 -3.38
N ARG A 111 18.06 -2.60 -2.48
CA ARG A 111 17.99 -1.17 -2.79
C ARG A 111 16.90 -0.85 -3.83
N ARG A 112 15.73 -1.47 -3.67
CA ARG A 112 14.60 -1.24 -4.57
C ARG A 112 13.85 0.03 -4.18
N GLY A 113 13.36 0.76 -5.18
CA GLY A 113 12.48 1.91 -5.00
C GLY A 113 13.02 2.93 -4.00
N LEU A 114 12.28 3.15 -2.91
CA LEU A 114 12.68 4.09 -1.85
C LEU A 114 14.06 3.79 -1.28
N TRP A 115 14.42 2.52 -1.22
CA TRP A 115 15.66 2.06 -0.59
C TRP A 115 16.90 2.26 -1.46
N SER A 116 16.73 2.73 -2.71
CA SER A 116 17.84 3.17 -3.55
C SER A 116 18.42 4.49 -3.08
N ARG A 117 17.68 5.23 -2.24
CA ARG A 117 18.15 6.49 -1.66
C ARG A 117 18.69 6.24 -0.25
N LYS A 118 19.64 7.09 0.13
CA LYS A 118 20.22 7.05 1.46
C LYS A 118 19.23 7.68 2.45
N ASN A 119 18.85 6.92 3.50
CA ASN A 119 18.02 7.40 4.61
C ASN A 119 16.70 8.04 4.17
N PRO A 120 15.83 7.32 3.42
CA PRO A 120 14.52 7.88 3.09
C PRO A 120 13.70 8.10 4.36
N THR A 121 12.93 9.20 4.39
CA THR A 121 12.12 9.56 5.56
C THR A 121 10.82 8.77 5.55
N PRO A 122 10.51 8.02 6.62
CA PRO A 122 9.21 7.34 6.70
C PRO A 122 8.06 8.33 6.68
N PRO A 123 6.90 7.95 6.09
CA PRO A 123 5.76 8.87 5.98
C PRO A 123 5.27 9.39 7.32
N TRP A 124 5.27 8.55 8.35
CA TRP A 124 4.80 8.97 9.69
C TRP A 124 5.72 10.00 10.36
N LYS A 125 6.96 10.13 9.90
CA LYS A 125 7.87 11.19 10.37
C LYS A 125 7.78 12.43 9.51
N TRP A 126 7.34 12.28 8.26
CA TRP A 126 7.21 13.40 7.34
C TRP A 126 5.94 14.21 7.62
N ARG A 127 4.87 13.55 8.03
CA ARG A 127 3.59 14.21 8.34
C ARG A 127 3.67 15.18 9.51
#